data_a3fbdc2a2dc348dd45d50011678d2de2
#
_entry.id   a3fbdc2a2dc348dd45d50011678d2de2
#
_cell.length_a   1.000
_cell.length_b   1.000
_cell.length_c   1.000
_cell.angle_alpha   90.00
_cell.angle_beta   90.00
_cell.angle_gamma   90.00
#
_symmetry.space_group_name_H-M   'P 1'
#
loop_
_entity.id
_entity.type
_entity.pdbx_description
1 polymer ?
#
loop_
_entity_poly.entity_id
_entity_poly.type
_entity_poly.pdbx_seq_one_letter_code
_entity_poly.pdbx_strand_id
1 'polypeptide(L)'
;MHILRSFASAFLMYSRIPMPQVEWKEENRRYALCFFPLIGAVIGAVFLLWKYICGIWSIGSLADGVVSVLIPLLVTGGIHMDGFCDVSDAMASCADKERKLEIMSDSHIGSFAVIKLCLYLLLQTAMFAEMQSFKTAAAAAIGYILSRSLSGLAAVTFKCAKKDGALQSFAKPAHKKITVAVLIMTAAVSAAAMLFINIISGGFVLLAAVLIFAYYRNWSYKNFGGITGDTEGWFLQICELGMLIFAVVGEKIIGVAAL
;
A
#
# COMPACT_ATOMS: atom_id res chain seq x y z
N MET A 1 -20.93 3.80 19.25
CA MET A 1 -20.41 5.09 18.75
C MET A 1 -18.90 5.07 18.46
N HIS A 2 -18.04 4.45 19.27
CA HIS A 2 -16.57 4.45 19.07
C HIS A 2 -16.10 3.78 17.77
N ILE A 3 -16.74 2.67 17.35
CA ILE A 3 -16.35 1.94 16.12
C ILE A 3 -16.55 2.81 14.86
N LEU A 4 -17.71 3.50 14.74
CA LEU A 4 -17.97 4.38 13.60
C LEU A 4 -17.02 5.59 13.55
N ARG A 5 -16.64 6.13 14.72
CA ARG A 5 -15.64 7.19 14.80
C ARG A 5 -14.25 6.68 14.41
N SER A 6 -13.88 5.46 14.81
CA SER A 6 -12.62 4.83 14.38
C SER A 6 -12.58 4.57 12.86
N PHE A 7 -13.71 4.16 12.27
CA PHE A 7 -13.85 4.04 10.81
C PHE A 7 -13.62 5.40 10.13
N ALA A 8 -14.33 6.45 10.56
CA ALA A 8 -14.15 7.79 10.00
C ALA A 8 -12.71 8.30 10.19
N SER A 9 -12.09 8.07 11.37
CA SER A 9 -10.70 8.45 11.64
C SER A 9 -9.71 7.78 10.67
N ALA A 10 -9.92 6.50 10.32
CA ALA A 10 -9.09 5.80 9.34
C ALA A 10 -9.20 6.44 7.95
N PHE A 11 -10.42 6.70 7.49
CA PHE A 11 -10.64 7.29 6.17
C PHE A 11 -10.17 8.75 6.09
N LEU A 12 -10.38 9.56 7.13
CA LEU A 12 -9.86 10.93 7.22
C LEU A 12 -8.33 11.00 7.15
N MET A 13 -7.63 10.00 7.72
CA MET A 13 -6.17 9.98 7.70
C MET A 13 -5.58 9.45 6.41
N TYR A 14 -6.14 8.36 5.87
CA TYR A 14 -5.51 7.59 4.80
C TYR A 14 -6.21 7.69 3.45
N SER A 15 -7.23 8.54 3.33
CA SER A 15 -7.94 8.76 2.06
C SER A 15 -8.44 10.20 1.91
N ARG A 16 -8.82 10.55 0.67
CA ARG A 16 -9.54 11.80 0.34
C ARG A 16 -11.05 11.60 0.24
N ILE A 17 -11.53 10.42 0.61
CA ILE A 17 -12.97 10.13 0.63
C ILE A 17 -13.62 11.00 1.70
N PRO A 18 -14.68 11.80 1.34
CA PRO A 18 -15.35 12.66 2.29
C PRO A 18 -15.93 11.87 3.47
N MET A 19 -15.56 12.24 4.68
CA MET A 19 -16.06 11.65 5.93
C MET A 19 -16.45 12.74 6.91
N PRO A 20 -17.43 12.48 7.81
CA PRO A 20 -17.73 13.38 8.91
C PRO A 20 -16.48 13.63 9.75
N GLN A 21 -16.26 14.89 10.11
CA GLN A 21 -15.14 15.27 11.00
C GLN A 21 -15.32 14.62 12.36
N VAL A 22 -14.26 14.03 12.87
CA VAL A 22 -14.22 13.36 14.17
C VAL A 22 -13.10 13.98 15.00
N GLU A 23 -13.39 14.26 16.27
CA GLU A 23 -12.37 14.75 17.19
C GLU A 23 -11.17 13.79 17.25
N TRP A 24 -9.97 14.34 17.21
CA TRP A 24 -8.70 13.61 17.15
C TRP A 24 -8.30 13.04 18.54
N LYS A 25 -9.23 12.32 19.20
CA LYS A 25 -9.03 11.67 20.51
C LYS A 25 -8.54 10.24 20.35
N GLU A 26 -7.77 9.74 21.32
CA GLU A 26 -7.25 8.36 21.32
C GLU A 26 -8.37 7.32 21.23
N GLU A 27 -9.50 7.54 21.92
CA GLU A 27 -10.67 6.67 21.90
C GLU A 27 -11.24 6.48 20.48
N ASN A 28 -11.23 7.55 19.66
CA ASN A 28 -11.73 7.53 18.30
C ASN A 28 -10.77 6.86 17.32
N ARG A 29 -9.50 6.70 17.69
CA ARG A 29 -8.47 6.04 16.87
C ARG A 29 -8.21 4.59 17.29
N ARG A 30 -8.80 4.14 18.38
CA ARG A 30 -8.54 2.82 19.00
C ARG A 30 -8.67 1.63 18.05
N TYR A 31 -9.58 1.69 17.08
CA TYR A 31 -9.81 0.66 16.08
C TYR A 31 -9.55 1.13 14.64
N ALA A 32 -8.96 2.32 14.45
CA ALA A 32 -8.78 2.90 13.12
C ALA A 32 -7.97 1.99 12.18
N LEU A 33 -6.89 1.38 12.66
CA LEU A 33 -6.08 0.46 11.86
C LEU A 33 -6.82 -0.82 11.44
N CYS A 34 -7.90 -1.21 12.14
CA CYS A 34 -8.75 -2.32 11.70
C CYS A 34 -9.48 -2.01 10.37
N PHE A 35 -9.72 -0.72 10.10
CA PHE A 35 -10.43 -0.24 8.91
C PHE A 35 -9.48 0.15 7.77
N PHE A 36 -8.18 0.13 8.00
CA PHE A 36 -7.21 0.48 6.96
C PHE A 36 -7.31 -0.41 5.70
N PRO A 37 -7.51 -1.74 5.81
CA PRO A 37 -7.73 -2.60 4.65
C PRO A 37 -8.97 -2.24 3.82
N LEU A 38 -10.00 -1.60 4.40
CA LEU A 38 -11.18 -1.17 3.64
C LEU A 38 -10.87 -0.07 2.64
N ILE A 39 -9.89 0.79 2.91
CA ILE A 39 -9.42 1.77 1.94
C ILE A 39 -8.81 1.04 0.73
N GLY A 40 -8.07 -0.04 0.98
CA GLY A 40 -7.60 -0.94 -0.08
C GLY A 40 -8.75 -1.57 -0.87
N ALA A 41 -9.83 -1.96 -0.19
CA ALA A 41 -11.02 -2.50 -0.85
C ALA A 41 -11.69 -1.46 -1.78
N VAL A 42 -11.76 -0.20 -1.36
CA VAL A 42 -12.27 0.90 -2.21
C VAL A 42 -11.39 1.10 -3.43
N ILE A 43 -10.05 1.16 -3.26
CA ILE A 43 -9.11 1.29 -4.37
C ILE A 43 -9.28 0.11 -5.34
N GLY A 44 -9.31 -1.11 -4.83
CA GLY A 44 -9.49 -2.33 -5.64
C GLY A 44 -10.81 -2.35 -6.39
N ALA A 45 -11.92 -1.92 -5.75
CA ALA A 45 -13.23 -1.84 -6.39
C ALA A 45 -13.26 -0.82 -7.53
N VAL A 46 -12.71 0.40 -7.30
CA VAL A 46 -12.61 1.44 -8.34
C VAL A 46 -11.69 0.97 -9.48
N PHE A 47 -10.58 0.32 -9.17
CA PHE A 47 -9.69 -0.26 -10.17
C PHE A 47 -10.38 -1.34 -11.02
N LEU A 48 -11.12 -2.26 -10.41
CA LEU A 48 -11.85 -3.29 -11.16
C LEU A 48 -12.99 -2.70 -12.00
N LEU A 49 -13.68 -1.68 -11.50
CA LEU A 49 -14.68 -0.95 -12.28
C LEU A 49 -14.03 -0.30 -13.50
N TRP A 50 -12.86 0.32 -13.33
CA TRP A 50 -12.10 0.90 -14.44
C TRP A 50 -11.70 -0.18 -15.48
N LYS A 51 -11.14 -1.30 -15.04
CA LYS A 51 -10.78 -2.43 -15.94
C LYS A 51 -11.99 -2.96 -16.69
N TYR A 52 -13.15 -3.03 -16.06
CA TYR A 52 -14.40 -3.43 -16.71
C TYR A 52 -14.82 -2.42 -17.79
N ILE A 53 -14.74 -1.12 -17.51
CA ILE A 53 -15.01 -0.04 -18.49
C ILE A 53 -14.03 -0.12 -19.66
N CYS A 54 -12.75 -0.36 -19.41
CA CYS A 54 -11.74 -0.54 -20.46
C CYS A 54 -12.10 -1.66 -21.41
N GLY A 55 -12.61 -2.80 -20.88
CA GLY A 55 -13.06 -3.92 -21.70
C GLY A 55 -14.26 -3.60 -22.59
N ILE A 56 -15.27 -2.86 -22.05
CA ILE A 56 -16.48 -2.50 -22.80
C ILE A 56 -16.15 -1.49 -23.91
N TRP A 57 -15.34 -0.48 -23.60
CA TRP A 57 -15.06 0.62 -24.54
C TRP A 57 -13.78 0.43 -25.35
N SER A 58 -13.13 -0.72 -25.23
CA SER A 58 -11.87 -1.04 -25.93
C SER A 58 -10.81 0.07 -25.74
N ILE A 59 -10.68 0.55 -24.51
CA ILE A 59 -9.71 1.58 -24.16
C ILE A 59 -8.29 1.04 -24.37
N GLY A 60 -7.43 1.82 -25.01
CA GLY A 60 -6.05 1.41 -25.29
C GLY A 60 -5.22 1.22 -24.01
N SER A 61 -4.27 0.30 -24.06
CA SER A 61 -3.46 -0.13 -22.92
C SER A 61 -2.71 1.01 -22.20
N LEU A 62 -2.24 2.02 -22.95
CA LEU A 62 -1.56 3.18 -22.35
C LEU A 62 -2.52 3.99 -21.46
N ALA A 63 -3.73 4.27 -21.95
CA ALA A 63 -4.73 5.02 -21.18
C ALA A 63 -5.21 4.21 -19.97
N ASP A 64 -5.40 2.88 -20.15
CA ASP A 64 -5.69 1.97 -19.04
C ASP A 64 -4.59 2.02 -17.98
N GLY A 65 -3.32 1.91 -18.36
CA GLY A 65 -2.18 1.96 -17.46
C GLY A 65 -2.11 3.27 -16.68
N VAL A 66 -2.24 4.42 -17.35
CA VAL A 66 -2.20 5.74 -16.71
C VAL A 66 -3.32 5.91 -15.69
N VAL A 67 -4.57 5.60 -16.06
CA VAL A 67 -5.70 5.75 -15.13
C VAL A 67 -5.59 4.78 -13.96
N SER A 68 -5.12 3.56 -14.20
CA SER A 68 -4.89 2.56 -13.15
C SER A 68 -3.89 3.05 -12.08
N VAL A 69 -2.86 3.80 -12.48
CA VAL A 69 -1.90 4.45 -11.55
C VAL A 69 -2.56 5.62 -10.79
N LEU A 70 -3.40 6.40 -11.46
CA LEU A 70 -4.06 7.56 -10.84
C LEU A 70 -5.07 7.16 -9.75
N ILE A 71 -5.73 6.01 -9.88
CA ILE A 71 -6.77 5.56 -8.94
C ILE A 71 -6.27 5.55 -7.48
N PRO A 72 -5.21 4.81 -7.10
CA PRO A 72 -4.73 4.80 -5.73
C PRO A 72 -4.22 6.17 -5.27
N LEU A 73 -3.60 6.97 -6.15
CA LEU A 73 -3.12 8.31 -5.83
C LEU A 73 -4.28 9.26 -5.49
N LEU A 74 -5.35 9.24 -6.29
CA LEU A 74 -6.53 10.09 -6.05
C LEU A 74 -7.30 9.67 -4.81
N VAL A 75 -7.50 8.36 -4.61
CA VAL A 75 -8.21 7.85 -3.43
C VAL A 75 -7.47 8.16 -2.13
N THR A 76 -6.14 8.03 -2.10
CA THR A 76 -5.34 8.27 -0.90
C THR A 76 -4.88 9.73 -0.76
N GLY A 77 -5.01 10.53 -1.82
CA GLY A 77 -4.47 11.89 -1.87
C GLY A 77 -2.94 11.93 -1.88
N GLY A 78 -2.29 10.83 -2.28
CA GLY A 78 -0.84 10.74 -2.42
C GLY A 78 -0.05 10.55 -1.12
N ILE A 79 -0.70 10.41 0.04
CA ILE A 79 0.00 10.33 1.35
C ILE A 79 1.07 9.22 1.41
N HIS A 80 0.85 8.09 0.77
CA HIS A 80 1.83 7.00 0.75
C HIS A 80 2.96 7.26 -0.26
N MET A 81 2.65 7.97 -1.34
CA MET A 81 3.64 8.38 -2.33
C MET A 81 4.57 9.48 -1.77
N ASP A 82 4.04 10.37 -0.95
CA ASP A 82 4.80 11.35 -0.18
C ASP A 82 5.88 10.65 0.65
N GLY A 83 5.49 9.69 1.50
CA GLY A 83 6.44 8.89 2.26
C GLY A 83 7.43 8.10 1.39
N PHE A 84 7.03 7.64 0.20
CA PHE A 84 7.95 7.03 -0.76
C PHE A 84 9.02 8.03 -1.24
N CYS A 85 8.65 9.27 -1.50
CA CYS A 85 9.58 10.33 -1.91
C CYS A 85 10.54 10.67 -0.77
N ASP A 86 10.05 10.89 0.45
CA ASP A 86 10.86 11.25 1.61
C ASP A 86 11.91 10.20 1.94
N VAL A 87 11.48 8.93 1.95
CA VAL A 87 12.39 7.79 2.14
C VAL A 87 13.39 7.69 0.99
N SER A 88 12.99 8.02 -0.23
CA SER A 88 13.85 7.97 -1.40
C SER A 88 14.99 8.98 -1.33
N ASP A 89 14.72 10.19 -0.84
CA ASP A 89 15.75 11.21 -0.61
C ASP A 89 16.64 10.87 0.59
N ALA A 90 16.04 10.44 1.70
CA ALA A 90 16.80 10.01 2.87
C ALA A 90 17.78 8.87 2.55
N MET A 91 17.37 7.91 1.72
CA MET A 91 18.23 6.81 1.31
C MET A 91 19.34 7.23 0.34
N ALA A 92 19.07 8.22 -0.52
CA ALA A 92 20.07 8.75 -1.46
C ALA A 92 21.19 9.53 -0.76
N SER A 93 20.93 10.07 0.42
CA SER A 93 21.92 10.83 1.20
C SER A 93 23.09 10.00 1.71
N CYS A 94 22.96 8.66 1.77
CA CYS A 94 23.93 7.74 2.39
C CYS A 94 24.31 8.07 3.83
N ALA A 95 23.53 8.92 4.51
CA ALA A 95 23.76 9.40 5.87
C ALA A 95 23.48 8.31 6.94
N ASP A 96 23.80 8.61 8.20
CA ASP A 96 23.40 7.80 9.36
C ASP A 96 21.88 7.83 9.60
N LYS A 97 21.41 7.07 10.58
CA LYS A 97 19.98 6.90 10.86
C LYS A 97 19.32 8.22 11.30
N GLU A 98 19.99 8.95 12.15
CA GLU A 98 19.54 10.21 12.73
C GLU A 98 19.35 11.25 11.62
N ARG A 99 20.35 11.41 10.77
CA ARG A 99 20.31 12.35 9.64
C ARG A 99 19.28 11.96 8.59
N LYS A 100 19.08 10.65 8.32
CA LYS A 100 17.99 10.18 7.44
C LYS A 100 16.61 10.56 7.99
N LEU A 101 16.39 10.42 9.30
CA LEU A 101 15.14 10.81 9.94
C LEU A 101 14.90 12.33 9.90
N GLU A 102 15.95 13.14 9.92
CA GLU A 102 15.88 14.58 9.72
C GLU A 102 15.50 14.94 8.28
N ILE A 103 16.16 14.31 7.29
CA ILE A 103 15.85 14.51 5.86
C ILE A 103 14.38 14.19 5.56
N MET A 104 13.84 13.09 6.09
CA MET A 104 12.41 12.76 5.94
C MET A 104 11.46 13.75 6.64
N SER A 105 11.96 14.67 7.44
CA SER A 105 11.16 15.72 8.09
C SER A 105 11.29 17.07 7.39
N ASP A 106 12.11 17.17 6.35
CA ASP A 106 12.25 18.35 5.51
C ASP A 106 11.10 18.40 4.51
N SER A 107 10.45 19.54 4.35
CA SER A 107 9.37 19.76 3.39
C SER A 107 9.85 19.93 1.93
N HIS A 108 11.15 19.98 1.69
CA HIS A 108 11.72 20.14 0.36
C HIS A 108 11.98 18.77 -0.27
N ILE A 109 11.46 18.59 -1.48
CA ILE A 109 11.72 17.38 -2.27
C ILE A 109 13.09 17.46 -2.96
N GLY A 110 13.90 16.41 -2.83
CA GLY A 110 15.18 16.30 -3.51
C GLY A 110 15.07 15.71 -4.91
N SER A 111 16.10 15.91 -5.70
CA SER A 111 16.16 15.40 -7.09
C SER A 111 16.08 13.87 -7.18
N PHE A 112 16.63 13.15 -6.19
CA PHE A 112 16.58 11.68 -6.19
C PHE A 112 15.17 11.14 -5.94
N ALA A 113 14.36 11.80 -5.08
CA ALA A 113 12.96 11.44 -4.93
C ALA A 113 12.20 11.63 -6.25
N VAL A 114 12.40 12.76 -6.94
CA VAL A 114 11.77 13.03 -8.25
C VAL A 114 12.14 11.96 -9.28
N ILE A 115 13.43 11.62 -9.39
CA ILE A 115 13.89 10.57 -10.32
C ILE A 115 13.23 9.22 -9.99
N LYS A 116 13.25 8.80 -8.72
CA LYS A 116 12.64 7.53 -8.29
C LYS A 116 11.13 7.53 -8.45
N LEU A 117 10.46 8.66 -8.19
CA LEU A 117 9.04 8.83 -8.44
C LEU A 117 8.69 8.63 -9.92
N CYS A 118 9.43 9.29 -10.82
CA CYS A 118 9.23 9.13 -12.26
C CYS A 118 9.44 7.67 -12.69
N LEU A 119 10.51 7.03 -12.25
CA LEU A 119 10.78 5.61 -12.55
C LEU A 119 9.67 4.70 -12.01
N TYR A 120 9.20 4.93 -10.79
CA TYR A 120 8.09 4.21 -10.19
C TYR A 120 6.82 4.33 -11.01
N LEU A 121 6.39 5.56 -11.34
CA LEU A 121 5.17 5.82 -12.10
C LEU A 121 5.23 5.24 -13.51
N LEU A 122 6.35 5.35 -14.20
CA LEU A 122 6.56 4.77 -15.53
C LEU A 122 6.47 3.24 -15.48
N LEU A 123 7.16 2.60 -14.53
CA LEU A 123 7.13 1.16 -14.38
C LEU A 123 5.75 0.65 -14.00
N GLN A 124 5.07 1.32 -13.06
CA GLN A 124 3.71 0.95 -12.66
C GLN A 124 2.73 1.07 -13.83
N THR A 125 2.82 2.16 -14.61
CA THR A 125 2.01 2.37 -15.82
C THR A 125 2.25 1.25 -16.84
N ALA A 126 3.52 0.91 -17.11
CA ALA A 126 3.87 -0.16 -18.03
C ALA A 126 3.31 -1.52 -17.57
N MET A 127 3.41 -1.84 -16.28
CA MET A 127 2.89 -3.11 -15.74
C MET A 127 1.35 -3.18 -15.83
N PHE A 128 0.63 -2.10 -15.54
CA PHE A 128 -0.81 -2.08 -15.72
C PHE A 128 -1.23 -2.18 -17.19
N ALA A 129 -0.48 -1.55 -18.11
CA ALA A 129 -0.72 -1.65 -19.55
C ALA A 129 -0.52 -3.07 -20.10
N GLU A 130 0.40 -3.85 -19.49
CA GLU A 130 0.68 -5.24 -19.84
C GLU A 130 -0.32 -6.25 -19.25
N MET A 131 -1.13 -5.84 -18.28
CA MET A 131 -2.12 -6.70 -17.60
C MET A 131 -3.37 -6.86 -18.47
N GLN A 132 -3.56 -8.03 -19.05
CA GLN A 132 -4.67 -8.32 -19.97
C GLN A 132 -5.81 -9.10 -19.31
N SER A 133 -5.49 -9.98 -18.35
CA SER A 133 -6.47 -10.85 -17.72
C SER A 133 -7.24 -10.14 -16.60
N PHE A 134 -8.58 -10.17 -16.68
CA PHE A 134 -9.43 -9.66 -15.60
C PHE A 134 -9.24 -10.44 -14.29
N LYS A 135 -8.88 -11.74 -14.34
CA LYS A 135 -8.55 -12.52 -13.13
C LYS A 135 -7.27 -12.02 -12.48
N THR A 136 -6.26 -11.66 -13.28
CA THR A 136 -5.02 -11.06 -12.79
C THR A 136 -5.30 -9.68 -12.18
N ALA A 137 -6.13 -8.86 -12.83
CA ALA A 137 -6.58 -7.59 -12.29
C ALA A 137 -7.32 -7.76 -10.95
N ALA A 138 -8.17 -8.80 -10.82
CA ALA A 138 -8.86 -9.09 -9.57
C ALA A 138 -7.89 -9.49 -8.44
N ALA A 139 -6.86 -10.29 -8.73
CA ALA A 139 -5.80 -10.60 -7.76
C ALA A 139 -5.03 -9.35 -7.33
N ALA A 140 -4.65 -8.48 -8.28
CA ALA A 140 -3.99 -7.20 -8.00
C ALA A 140 -4.88 -6.26 -7.16
N ALA A 141 -6.19 -6.21 -7.44
CA ALA A 141 -7.16 -5.43 -6.67
C ALA A 141 -7.23 -5.87 -5.19
N ILE A 142 -7.22 -7.19 -4.94
CA ILE A 142 -7.16 -7.73 -3.58
C ILE A 142 -5.79 -7.42 -2.95
N GLY A 143 -4.74 -7.26 -3.74
CA GLY A 143 -3.42 -6.82 -3.30
C GLY A 143 -3.44 -5.51 -2.52
N TYR A 144 -4.33 -4.57 -2.87
CA TYR A 144 -4.50 -3.33 -2.10
C TYR A 144 -5.04 -3.57 -0.68
N ILE A 145 -5.88 -4.60 -0.49
CA ILE A 145 -6.38 -4.99 0.84
C ILE A 145 -5.25 -5.65 1.63
N LEU A 146 -4.50 -6.54 0.98
CA LEU A 146 -3.40 -7.27 1.59
C LEU A 146 -2.27 -6.33 2.03
N SER A 147 -1.83 -5.40 1.16
CA SER A 147 -0.76 -4.46 1.48
C SER A 147 -1.08 -3.61 2.72
N ARG A 148 -2.33 -3.13 2.83
CA ARG A 148 -2.78 -2.36 4.00
C ARG A 148 -2.94 -3.20 5.24
N SER A 149 -3.32 -4.47 5.11
CA SER A 149 -3.35 -5.41 6.23
C SER A 149 -1.94 -5.63 6.79
N LEU A 150 -0.95 -5.81 5.91
CA LEU A 150 0.46 -6.00 6.28
C LEU A 150 1.06 -4.73 6.89
N SER A 151 0.80 -3.55 6.30
CA SER A 151 1.25 -2.26 6.85
C SER A 151 0.63 -2.00 8.23
N GLY A 152 -0.67 -2.22 8.40
CA GLY A 152 -1.32 -2.11 9.71
C GLY A 152 -0.73 -3.08 10.75
N LEU A 153 -0.37 -4.31 10.36
CA LEU A 153 0.33 -5.26 11.22
C LEU A 153 1.71 -4.75 11.62
N ALA A 154 2.49 -4.21 10.68
CA ALA A 154 3.79 -3.60 10.97
C ALA A 154 3.62 -2.43 11.95
N ALA A 155 2.66 -1.55 11.72
CA ALA A 155 2.37 -0.39 12.57
C ALA A 155 2.13 -0.75 14.05
N VAL A 156 1.47 -1.88 14.33
CA VAL A 156 1.16 -2.30 15.72
C VAL A 156 2.15 -3.31 16.31
N THR A 157 3.04 -3.90 15.50
CA THR A 157 3.94 -4.96 15.96
C THR A 157 5.42 -4.59 15.88
N PHE A 158 5.81 -3.71 14.95
CA PHE A 158 7.20 -3.29 14.78
C PHE A 158 7.54 -2.11 15.70
N LYS A 159 8.83 -1.93 15.95
CA LYS A 159 9.33 -0.81 16.74
C LYS A 159 9.26 0.48 15.91
N CYS A 160 8.65 1.54 16.44
CA CYS A 160 8.70 2.86 15.83
C CYS A 160 10.09 3.48 16.01
N ALA A 161 10.59 4.15 14.96
CA ALA A 161 11.85 4.88 14.99
C ALA A 161 11.72 6.22 15.72
N LYS A 162 10.59 6.91 15.56
CA LYS A 162 10.28 8.20 16.23
C LYS A 162 9.28 7.95 17.37
N LYS A 163 9.48 8.59 18.53
CA LYS A 163 8.56 8.50 19.68
C LYS A 163 7.29 9.33 19.48
N ASP A 164 7.40 10.46 18.76
CA ASP A 164 6.33 11.42 18.51
C ASP A 164 6.18 11.62 17.00
N GLY A 165 5.33 10.81 16.36
CA GLY A 165 5.09 10.86 14.92
C GLY A 165 3.66 10.46 14.55
N ALA A 166 3.25 10.74 13.31
CA ALA A 166 1.91 10.41 12.81
C ALA A 166 1.58 8.93 13.02
N LEU A 167 2.50 8.01 12.68
CA LEU A 167 2.32 6.57 12.91
C LEU A 167 2.05 6.25 14.37
N GLN A 168 2.85 6.82 15.29
CA GLN A 168 2.72 6.58 16.73
C GLN A 168 1.35 7.04 17.26
N SER A 169 0.79 8.10 16.69
CA SER A 169 -0.53 8.62 17.07
C SER A 169 -1.67 7.63 16.80
N PHE A 170 -1.49 6.67 15.89
CA PHE A 170 -2.43 5.59 15.60
C PHE A 170 -2.04 4.26 16.25
N ALA A 171 -0.74 3.94 16.28
CA ALA A 171 -0.25 2.69 16.84
C ALA A 171 -0.40 2.63 18.37
N LYS A 172 -0.12 3.75 19.07
CA LYS A 172 -0.18 3.81 20.54
C LYS A 172 -1.59 3.59 21.11
N PRO A 173 -2.66 4.26 20.62
CA PRO A 173 -4.01 4.06 21.13
C PRO A 173 -4.66 2.76 20.62
N ALA A 174 -4.08 2.07 19.66
CA ALA A 174 -4.66 0.89 19.04
C ALA A 174 -4.89 -0.24 20.04
N HIS A 175 -6.08 -0.88 19.97
CA HIS A 175 -6.36 -2.08 20.76
C HIS A 175 -5.60 -3.28 20.16
N LYS A 176 -4.32 -3.41 20.50
CA LYS A 176 -3.35 -4.29 19.84
C LYS A 176 -3.87 -5.69 19.53
N LYS A 177 -4.47 -6.40 20.52
CA LYS A 177 -4.96 -7.78 20.31
C LYS A 177 -6.03 -7.87 19.23
N ILE A 178 -7.05 -6.98 19.28
CA ILE A 178 -8.15 -6.96 18.30
C ILE A 178 -7.61 -6.54 16.93
N THR A 179 -6.80 -5.47 16.87
CA THR A 179 -6.24 -4.97 15.63
C THR A 179 -5.40 -6.03 14.93
N VAL A 180 -4.51 -6.72 15.65
CA VAL A 180 -3.69 -7.81 15.08
C VAL A 180 -4.58 -8.95 14.58
N ALA A 181 -5.59 -9.37 15.35
CA ALA A 181 -6.50 -10.45 14.94
C ALA A 181 -7.28 -10.09 13.66
N VAL A 182 -7.84 -8.86 13.60
CA VAL A 182 -8.58 -8.38 12.42
C VAL A 182 -7.66 -8.31 11.19
N LEU A 183 -6.46 -7.77 11.32
CA LEU A 183 -5.53 -7.61 10.20
C LEU A 183 -5.00 -8.96 9.70
N ILE A 184 -4.69 -9.90 10.59
CA ILE A 184 -4.31 -11.27 10.20
C ILE A 184 -5.47 -11.96 9.48
N MET A 185 -6.69 -11.87 10.02
CA MET A 185 -7.87 -12.46 9.38
C MET A 185 -8.11 -11.85 8.00
N THR A 186 -8.03 -10.53 7.86
CA THR A 186 -8.20 -9.84 6.56
C THR A 186 -7.11 -10.25 5.57
N ALA A 187 -5.85 -10.35 6.01
CA ALA A 187 -4.75 -10.82 5.17
C ALA A 187 -4.97 -12.28 4.73
N ALA A 188 -5.40 -13.17 5.63
CA ALA A 188 -5.68 -14.57 5.32
C ALA A 188 -6.85 -14.72 4.33
N VAL A 189 -7.94 -13.96 4.52
CA VAL A 189 -9.08 -13.94 3.58
C VAL A 189 -8.64 -13.41 2.21
N SER A 190 -7.84 -12.35 2.17
CA SER A 190 -7.28 -11.81 0.92
C SER A 190 -6.42 -12.84 0.20
N ALA A 191 -5.55 -13.54 0.93
CA ALA A 191 -4.71 -14.61 0.39
C ALA A 191 -5.56 -15.76 -0.20
N ALA A 192 -6.54 -16.24 0.55
CA ALA A 192 -7.45 -17.29 0.10
C ALA A 192 -8.24 -16.87 -1.16
N ALA A 193 -8.75 -15.64 -1.18
CA ALA A 193 -9.49 -15.11 -2.33
C ALA A 193 -8.61 -15.00 -3.59
N MET A 194 -7.35 -14.53 -3.47
CA MET A 194 -6.40 -14.48 -4.58
C MET A 194 -6.14 -15.86 -5.18
N LEU A 195 -5.86 -16.85 -4.32
CA LEU A 195 -5.62 -18.24 -4.75
C LEU A 195 -6.86 -18.88 -5.38
N PHE A 196 -8.05 -18.56 -4.87
CA PHE A 196 -9.31 -19.05 -5.43
C PHE A 196 -9.59 -18.48 -6.83
N ILE A 197 -9.29 -17.18 -7.07
CA ILE A 197 -9.48 -16.53 -8.37
C ILE A 197 -8.51 -17.10 -9.41
N ASN A 198 -7.24 -17.20 -9.07
CA ASN A 198 -6.20 -17.78 -9.92
C ASN A 198 -5.02 -18.22 -9.05
N ILE A 199 -4.80 -19.53 -8.96
CA ILE A 199 -3.77 -20.10 -8.09
C ILE A 199 -2.35 -19.66 -8.48
N ILE A 200 -2.06 -19.47 -9.76
CA ILE A 200 -0.73 -19.08 -10.24
C ILE A 200 -0.54 -17.58 -10.02
N SER A 201 -1.36 -16.73 -10.62
CA SER A 201 -1.22 -15.26 -10.45
C SER A 201 -1.38 -14.85 -8.98
N GLY A 202 -2.35 -15.44 -8.25
CA GLY A 202 -2.51 -15.20 -6.82
C GLY A 202 -1.32 -15.67 -5.99
N GLY A 203 -0.74 -16.82 -6.32
CA GLY A 203 0.48 -17.34 -5.69
C GLY A 203 1.69 -16.41 -5.90
N PHE A 204 1.88 -15.89 -7.11
CA PHE A 204 2.92 -14.91 -7.41
C PHE A 204 2.73 -13.60 -6.63
N VAL A 205 1.50 -13.07 -6.57
CA VAL A 205 1.17 -11.87 -5.78
C VAL A 205 1.47 -12.08 -4.30
N LEU A 206 1.07 -13.21 -3.74
CA LEU A 206 1.34 -13.55 -2.33
C LEU A 206 2.84 -13.71 -2.05
N LEU A 207 3.56 -14.36 -2.96
CA LEU A 207 5.00 -14.51 -2.83
C LEU A 207 5.69 -13.14 -2.76
N ALA A 208 5.34 -12.22 -3.66
CA ALA A 208 5.86 -10.86 -3.65
C ALA A 208 5.55 -10.15 -2.31
N ALA A 209 4.29 -10.21 -1.85
CA ALA A 209 3.88 -9.56 -0.60
C ALA A 209 4.67 -10.08 0.61
N VAL A 210 4.84 -11.41 0.73
CA VAL A 210 5.58 -12.03 1.84
C VAL A 210 7.07 -11.65 1.80
N LEU A 211 7.70 -11.72 0.62
CA LEU A 211 9.12 -11.38 0.48
C LEU A 211 9.38 -9.91 0.81
N ILE A 212 8.53 -9.01 0.31
CA ILE A 212 8.68 -7.57 0.55
C ILE A 212 8.41 -7.23 2.02
N PHE A 213 7.39 -7.85 2.64
CA PHE A 213 7.10 -7.63 4.06
C PHE A 213 8.24 -8.11 4.97
N ALA A 214 8.81 -9.28 4.69
CA ALA A 214 9.96 -9.80 5.42
C ALA A 214 11.21 -8.91 5.23
N TYR A 215 11.45 -8.45 4.00
CA TYR A 215 12.52 -7.50 3.70
C TYR A 215 12.34 -6.17 4.42
N TYR A 216 11.11 -5.61 4.41
CA TYR A 216 10.77 -4.31 4.99
C TYR A 216 11.18 -4.20 6.45
N ARG A 217 10.88 -5.22 7.26
CA ARG A 217 11.24 -5.21 8.69
C ARG A 217 12.75 -5.04 8.88
N ASN A 218 13.55 -5.87 8.23
CA ASN A 218 15.00 -5.84 8.38
C ASN A 218 15.60 -4.55 7.82
N TRP A 219 15.10 -4.10 6.69
CA TRP A 219 15.55 -2.90 6.01
C TRP A 219 15.25 -1.62 6.83
N SER A 220 14.04 -1.47 7.36
CA SER A 220 13.66 -0.30 8.16
C SER A 220 14.46 -0.23 9.47
N TYR A 221 14.68 -1.36 10.13
CA TYR A 221 15.49 -1.40 11.35
C TYR A 221 16.95 -1.09 11.09
N LYS A 222 17.51 -1.56 9.97
CA LYS A 222 18.88 -1.27 9.58
C LYS A 222 19.08 0.20 9.25
N ASN A 223 18.16 0.81 8.51
CA ASN A 223 18.33 2.16 7.97
C ASN A 223 17.81 3.28 8.87
N PHE A 224 16.79 3.02 9.70
CA PHE A 224 16.10 4.03 10.50
C PHE A 224 15.94 3.66 11.99
N GLY A 225 16.36 2.44 12.38
CA GLY A 225 16.22 1.96 13.76
C GLY A 225 14.79 1.50 14.13
N GLY A 226 13.87 1.46 13.17
CA GLY A 226 12.47 1.12 13.29
C GLY A 226 11.66 1.64 12.12
N ILE A 227 10.34 1.73 12.28
CA ILE A 227 9.42 2.22 11.26
C ILE A 227 8.94 3.64 11.56
N THR A 228 8.56 4.39 10.52
CA THR A 228 7.87 5.71 10.57
C THR A 228 6.65 5.67 9.66
N GLY A 229 5.84 6.74 9.65
CA GLY A 229 4.75 6.89 8.68
C GLY A 229 5.25 6.84 7.24
N ASP A 230 6.38 7.49 6.98
CA ASP A 230 6.98 7.60 5.65
C ASP A 230 7.53 6.24 5.19
N THR A 231 8.17 5.47 6.08
CA THR A 231 8.61 4.10 5.75
C THR A 231 7.43 3.15 5.53
N GLU A 232 6.27 3.36 6.18
CA GLU A 232 5.03 2.63 5.89
C GLU A 232 4.47 3.01 4.52
N GLY A 233 4.49 4.30 4.15
CA GLY A 233 4.16 4.77 2.81
C GLY A 233 5.06 4.14 1.75
N TRP A 234 6.37 4.15 1.98
CA TRP A 234 7.35 3.49 1.12
C TRP A 234 7.07 1.98 0.98
N PHE A 235 6.79 1.30 2.10
CA PHE A 235 6.45 -0.12 2.09
C PHE A 235 5.23 -0.40 1.23
N LEU A 236 4.16 0.37 1.38
CA LEU A 236 2.93 0.21 0.59
C LEU A 236 3.23 0.35 -0.91
N GLN A 237 3.97 1.37 -1.32
CA GLN A 237 4.30 1.59 -2.72
C GLN A 237 5.15 0.43 -3.29
N ILE A 238 6.21 0.01 -2.59
CA ILE A 238 7.06 -1.10 -3.03
C ILE A 238 6.29 -2.43 -3.03
N CYS A 239 5.45 -2.68 -2.03
CA CYS A 239 4.64 -3.89 -1.94
C CYS A 239 3.62 -3.97 -3.09
N GLU A 240 2.92 -2.88 -3.37
CA GLU A 240 1.93 -2.79 -4.45
C GLU A 240 2.58 -2.93 -5.83
N LEU A 241 3.70 -2.25 -6.07
CA LEU A 241 4.45 -2.40 -7.32
C LEU A 241 5.01 -3.82 -7.48
N GLY A 242 5.58 -4.39 -6.43
CA GLY A 242 6.10 -5.76 -6.45
C GLY A 242 5.00 -6.79 -6.73
N MET A 243 3.85 -6.68 -6.05
CA MET A 243 2.69 -7.52 -6.30
C MET A 243 2.19 -7.39 -7.74
N LEU A 244 2.15 -6.17 -8.29
CA LEU A 244 1.75 -5.90 -9.67
C LEU A 244 2.71 -6.55 -10.68
N ILE A 245 4.03 -6.39 -10.49
CA ILE A 245 5.03 -7.01 -11.36
C ILE A 245 4.88 -8.55 -11.34
N PHE A 246 4.79 -9.13 -10.15
CA PHE A 246 4.63 -10.58 -10.01
C PHE A 246 3.30 -11.09 -10.58
N ALA A 247 2.21 -10.32 -10.47
CA ALA A 247 0.93 -10.64 -11.10
C ALA A 247 1.06 -10.72 -12.62
N VAL A 248 1.69 -9.72 -13.24
CA VAL A 248 1.92 -9.66 -14.70
C VAL A 248 2.86 -10.80 -15.15
N VAL A 249 3.94 -11.04 -14.42
CA VAL A 249 4.87 -12.16 -14.69
C VAL A 249 4.12 -13.49 -14.62
N GLY A 250 3.30 -13.71 -13.59
CA GLY A 250 2.49 -14.92 -13.46
C GLY A 250 1.51 -15.10 -14.63
N GLU A 251 0.91 -14.01 -15.09
CA GLU A 251 0.02 -14.03 -16.28
C GLU A 251 0.76 -14.43 -17.56
N LYS A 252 1.96 -13.84 -17.79
CA LYS A 252 2.77 -14.17 -18.97
C LYS A 252 3.24 -15.62 -18.96
N ILE A 253 3.62 -16.16 -17.79
CA ILE A 253 4.00 -17.59 -17.65
C ILE A 253 2.84 -18.49 -18.01
N ILE A 254 1.60 -18.19 -17.57
CA ILE A 254 0.41 -18.96 -17.94
C ILE A 254 0.20 -18.91 -19.45
N GLY A 255 0.31 -17.72 -20.05
CA GLY A 255 0.14 -17.54 -21.50
C GLY A 255 1.14 -18.36 -22.32
N VAL A 256 2.40 -18.41 -21.91
CA VAL A 256 3.43 -19.24 -22.57
C VAL A 256 3.19 -20.73 -22.39
N ALA A 257 2.73 -21.17 -21.22
CA ALA A 257 2.44 -22.57 -20.94
C ALA A 257 1.19 -23.10 -21.69
N ALA A 258 0.36 -22.21 -22.21
CA ALA A 258 -0.85 -22.55 -22.98
C ALA A 258 -0.61 -22.59 -24.51
N LEU A 259 0.59 -22.23 -24.98
CA LEU A 259 1.04 -22.35 -26.38
C LEU A 259 1.68 -23.71 -26.63
#